data_e981a69b9098eab223abbf3057518b1d
#
_entry.id   e981a69b9098eab223abbf3057518b1d
#
_cell.length_a   1.000
_cell.length_b   1.000
_cell.length_c   1.000
_cell.angle_alpha   90.00
_cell.angle_beta   90.00
_cell.angle_gamma   90.00
#
_symmetry.space_group_name_H-M   'P 1'
#
loop_
_entity.id
_entity.type
_entity.pdbx_description
1 polymer ?
#
loop_
_entity_poly.entity_id
_entity_poly.type
_entity_poly.pdbx_seq_one_letter_code
_entity_poly.pdbx_strand_id
1 'polypeptide(L)'
;MSTTQVYRIWIKASAERIWDAIVDPEWNAKYGYQAPQFYELNKGGKYYSLANQGMKDYASANGFEIPDTIVDGEVLEAEPPRRLVQTWRMLMDPSTAGEPFTTLTYEIEDSGPGVCRLTITHELTGAPAHAAMVQGVQDPGAEGGGGWAWVLSDLKSLLETGKTLSAA
;
A
#
# COMPACT_ATOMS: atom_id res chain seq x y z
N MET A 1 -21.25 -4.03 -11.30
CA MET A 1 -20.17 -3.12 -10.89
C MET A 1 -18.90 -3.89 -10.63
N SER A 2 -17.79 -3.42 -11.16
CA SER A 2 -16.49 -4.03 -10.86
C SER A 2 -16.11 -3.73 -9.42
N THR A 3 -15.71 -4.78 -8.69
CA THR A 3 -15.17 -4.68 -7.34
C THR A 3 -13.64 -4.73 -7.34
N THR A 4 -13.03 -4.72 -8.53
CA THR A 4 -11.59 -4.78 -8.70
C THR A 4 -11.08 -3.42 -9.17
N GLN A 5 -10.04 -2.93 -8.52
CA GLN A 5 -9.33 -1.72 -8.94
C GLN A 5 -7.95 -2.11 -9.45
N VAL A 6 -7.54 -1.51 -10.55
CA VAL A 6 -6.24 -1.78 -11.17
C VAL A 6 -5.51 -0.45 -11.39
N TYR A 7 -4.25 -0.39 -10.92
CA TYR A 7 -3.39 0.77 -11.08
C TYR A 7 -2.08 0.35 -11.73
N ARG A 8 -1.65 1.07 -12.75
CA ARG A 8 -0.39 0.81 -13.44
C ARG A 8 0.43 2.07 -13.51
N ILE A 9 1.71 1.95 -13.16
CA ILE A 9 2.67 3.03 -13.32
C ILE A 9 3.98 2.48 -13.87
N TRP A 10 4.75 3.36 -14.50
CA TRP A 10 6.09 3.05 -14.97
C TRP A 10 7.09 3.78 -14.10
N ILE A 11 8.09 3.05 -13.63
CA ILE A 11 9.11 3.57 -12.72
C ILE A 11 10.48 3.32 -13.35
N LYS A 12 11.31 4.36 -13.37
CA LYS A 12 12.69 4.23 -13.81
C LYS A 12 13.54 3.66 -12.67
N ALA A 13 13.40 2.36 -12.46
CA ALA A 13 14.09 1.60 -11.45
C ALA A 13 14.10 0.12 -11.82
N SER A 14 15.02 -0.66 -11.24
CA SER A 14 15.04 -2.10 -11.42
C SER A 14 13.89 -2.78 -10.69
N ALA A 15 13.54 -3.98 -11.13
CA ALA A 15 12.51 -4.77 -10.45
C ALA A 15 12.89 -5.05 -9.00
N GLU A 16 14.16 -5.28 -8.71
CA GLU A 16 14.68 -5.54 -7.37
C GLU A 16 14.48 -4.33 -6.45
N ARG A 17 14.74 -3.12 -6.95
CA ARG A 17 14.53 -1.90 -6.16
C ARG A 17 13.05 -1.66 -5.86
N ILE A 18 12.18 -1.90 -6.83
CA ILE A 18 10.74 -1.78 -6.64
C ILE A 18 10.25 -2.82 -5.63
N TRP A 19 10.72 -4.06 -5.77
CA TRP A 19 10.40 -5.14 -4.83
C TRP A 19 10.80 -4.79 -3.40
N ASP A 20 12.05 -4.35 -3.21
CA ASP A 20 12.56 -3.97 -1.89
C ASP A 20 11.73 -2.82 -1.29
N ALA A 21 11.34 -1.86 -2.12
CA ALA A 21 10.50 -0.74 -1.66
C ALA A 21 9.10 -1.18 -1.22
N ILE A 22 8.63 -2.33 -1.69
CA ILE A 22 7.34 -2.90 -1.26
C ILE A 22 7.49 -3.72 0.02
N VAL A 23 8.49 -4.59 0.09
CA VAL A 23 8.58 -5.61 1.14
C VAL A 23 9.54 -5.31 2.29
N ASP A 24 10.46 -4.37 2.13
CA ASP A 24 11.45 -4.04 3.14
C ASP A 24 10.96 -2.85 3.98
N PRO A 25 10.77 -3.02 5.31
CA PRO A 25 10.27 -1.93 6.16
C PRO A 25 11.20 -0.71 6.22
N GLU A 26 12.50 -0.86 5.96
CA GLU A 26 13.41 0.28 5.83
C GLU A 26 13.06 1.16 4.64
N TRP A 27 12.47 0.61 3.58
CA TRP A 27 12.06 1.33 2.39
C TRP A 27 10.56 1.69 2.42
N ASN A 28 9.68 0.75 2.77
CA ASN A 28 8.24 1.02 2.67
C ASN A 28 7.74 2.04 3.69
N ALA A 29 8.47 2.26 4.78
CA ALA A 29 8.14 3.31 5.75
C ALA A 29 8.53 4.73 5.30
N LYS A 30 9.20 4.89 4.15
CA LYS A 30 9.67 6.19 3.67
C LYS A 30 8.67 6.93 2.80
N TYR A 31 7.71 6.24 2.22
CA TYR A 31 6.76 6.83 1.27
C TYR A 31 5.31 6.48 1.62
N GLY A 32 4.39 7.09 0.89
CA GLY A 32 2.97 6.90 1.10
C GLY A 32 2.53 7.45 2.45
N TYR A 33 1.95 6.60 3.26
CA TYR A 33 1.52 6.96 4.61
C TYR A 33 2.59 6.69 5.67
N GLN A 34 3.77 6.24 5.25
CA GLN A 34 4.96 6.08 6.10
C GLN A 34 4.76 5.11 7.28
N ALA A 35 3.91 4.12 7.10
CA ALA A 35 3.71 3.05 8.06
C ALA A 35 4.59 1.85 7.67
N PRO A 36 5.47 1.37 8.55
CA PRO A 36 6.32 0.23 8.23
C PRO A 36 5.49 -1.03 8.00
N GLN A 37 5.83 -1.77 6.96
CA GLN A 37 5.14 -3.00 6.58
C GLN A 37 6.10 -4.18 6.64
N PHE A 38 5.62 -5.29 7.20
CA PHE A 38 6.42 -6.48 7.47
C PHE A 38 5.84 -7.68 6.75
N TYR A 39 6.71 -8.44 6.09
CA TYR A 39 6.34 -9.59 5.27
C TYR A 39 7.16 -10.82 5.63
N GLU A 40 6.49 -11.94 5.84
CA GLU A 40 7.11 -13.27 5.76
C GLU A 40 6.85 -13.79 4.35
N LEU A 41 7.87 -13.79 3.50
CA LEU A 41 7.73 -14.00 2.05
C LEU A 41 7.67 -15.48 1.67
N ASN A 42 6.71 -16.19 2.21
CA ASN A 42 6.39 -17.57 1.87
C ASN A 42 4.89 -17.75 1.95
N LYS A 43 4.37 -18.74 1.22
CA LYS A 43 2.94 -19.04 1.25
C LYS A 43 2.48 -19.30 2.68
N GLY A 44 1.45 -18.58 3.12
CA GLY A 44 0.95 -18.65 4.48
C GLY A 44 1.67 -17.73 5.46
N GLY A 45 2.67 -16.96 4.99
CA GLY A 45 3.42 -16.02 5.81
C GLY A 45 2.57 -14.85 6.27
N LYS A 46 2.97 -14.24 7.37
CA LYS A 46 2.26 -13.08 7.91
C LYS A 46 2.62 -11.81 7.16
N TYR A 47 1.61 -10.96 7.00
CA TYR A 47 1.77 -9.58 6.56
C TYR A 47 1.08 -8.67 7.57
N TYR A 48 1.76 -7.61 7.99
CA TYR A 48 1.15 -6.60 8.85
C TYR A 48 1.86 -5.26 8.69
N SER A 49 1.14 -4.18 8.99
CA SER A 49 1.67 -2.82 9.01
C SER A 49 1.39 -2.18 10.36
N LEU A 50 2.38 -1.44 10.88
CA LEU A 50 2.28 -0.79 12.18
C LEU A 50 1.99 0.69 12.02
N ALA A 51 1.20 1.25 12.95
CA ALA A 51 0.99 2.68 13.03
C ALA A 51 2.31 3.38 13.37
N ASN A 52 2.58 4.49 12.68
CA ASN A 52 3.70 5.33 13.04
C ASN A 52 3.31 6.32 14.15
N GLN A 53 4.29 7.01 14.72
CA GLN A 53 4.04 7.94 15.83
C GLN A 53 3.11 9.09 15.43
N GLY A 54 3.26 9.60 14.20
CA GLY A 54 2.40 10.68 13.69
C GLY A 54 0.92 10.28 13.63
N MET A 55 0.63 9.04 13.25
CA MET A 55 -0.73 8.51 13.23
C MET A 55 -1.31 8.42 14.65
N LYS A 56 -0.51 7.96 15.61
CA LYS A 56 -0.92 7.87 17.02
C LYS A 56 -1.16 9.25 17.62
N ASP A 57 -0.30 10.20 17.32
CA ASP A 57 -0.42 11.58 17.78
C ASP A 57 -1.66 12.25 17.21
N TYR A 58 -1.94 12.06 15.93
CA TYR A 58 -3.15 12.57 15.28
C TYR A 58 -4.41 12.00 15.92
N ALA A 59 -4.45 10.70 16.14
CA ALA A 59 -5.58 10.04 16.78
C ALA A 59 -5.82 10.58 18.18
N SER A 60 -4.77 10.69 18.99
CA SER A 60 -4.83 11.23 20.34
C SER A 60 -5.32 12.67 20.36
N ALA A 61 -4.81 13.52 19.45
CA ALA A 61 -5.20 14.92 19.35
C ALA A 61 -6.67 15.09 18.94
N ASN A 62 -7.26 14.10 18.27
CA ASN A 62 -8.65 14.12 17.81
C ASN A 62 -9.58 13.26 18.68
N GLY A 63 -9.11 12.77 19.81
CA GLY A 63 -9.94 12.09 20.79
C GLY A 63 -10.31 10.65 20.47
N PHE A 64 -9.53 9.96 19.62
CA PHE A 64 -9.75 8.55 19.35
C PHE A 64 -8.43 7.77 19.45
N GLU A 65 -8.55 6.44 19.47
CA GLU A 65 -7.40 5.54 19.52
C GLU A 65 -7.35 4.69 18.24
N ILE A 66 -6.13 4.36 17.82
CA ILE A 66 -5.91 3.41 16.73
C ILE A 66 -5.10 2.22 17.24
N PRO A 67 -5.30 1.02 16.67
CA PRO A 67 -4.49 -0.14 17.05
C PRO A 67 -3.03 0.04 16.63
N ASP A 68 -2.12 -0.69 17.29
CA ASP A 68 -0.72 -0.70 16.89
C ASP A 68 -0.56 -1.31 15.50
N THR A 69 -1.25 -2.42 15.23
CA THR A 69 -1.32 -3.01 13.90
C THR A 69 -2.50 -2.40 13.15
N ILE A 70 -2.19 -1.66 12.08
CA ILE A 70 -3.23 -0.93 11.31
C ILE A 70 -3.66 -1.65 10.05
N VAL A 71 -2.86 -2.58 9.55
CA VAL A 71 -3.22 -3.44 8.41
C VAL A 71 -2.71 -4.84 8.71
N ASP A 72 -3.49 -5.84 8.38
CA ASP A 72 -3.06 -7.23 8.49
C ASP A 72 -3.44 -8.05 7.26
N GLY A 73 -2.85 -9.21 7.12
CA GLY A 73 -3.10 -10.12 6.03
C GLY A 73 -2.17 -11.32 6.04
N GLU A 74 -2.24 -12.08 4.96
CA GLU A 74 -1.46 -13.29 4.75
C GLU A 74 -0.86 -13.27 3.35
N VAL A 75 0.40 -13.70 3.22
CA VAL A 75 1.03 -13.88 1.92
C VAL A 75 0.50 -15.16 1.29
N LEU A 76 -0.08 -15.04 0.11
CA LEU A 76 -0.63 -16.17 -0.65
C LEU A 76 0.39 -16.70 -1.66
N GLU A 77 1.19 -15.79 -2.24
CA GLU A 77 2.19 -16.12 -3.26
C GLU A 77 3.29 -15.06 -3.25
N ALA A 78 4.54 -15.50 -3.30
CA ALA A 78 5.69 -14.58 -3.39
C ALA A 78 6.71 -15.11 -4.38
N GLU A 79 6.91 -14.40 -5.48
CA GLU A 79 7.89 -14.68 -6.53
C GLU A 79 8.79 -13.45 -6.72
N PRO A 80 9.78 -13.25 -5.84
CA PRO A 80 10.68 -12.10 -5.96
C PRO A 80 11.47 -12.09 -7.27
N PRO A 81 11.67 -10.96 -7.92
CA PRO A 81 11.12 -9.65 -7.64
C PRO A 81 9.90 -9.31 -8.53
N ARG A 82 9.06 -10.28 -8.89
CA ARG A 82 8.07 -10.14 -9.95
C ARG A 82 6.62 -10.12 -9.49
N ARG A 83 6.28 -10.90 -8.46
CA ARG A 83 4.88 -11.09 -8.10
C ARG A 83 4.71 -11.32 -6.60
N LEU A 84 3.76 -10.61 -6.02
CA LEU A 84 3.36 -10.77 -4.61
C LEU A 84 1.84 -10.74 -4.56
N VAL A 85 1.24 -11.79 -4.01
CA VAL A 85 -0.21 -11.86 -3.78
C VAL A 85 -0.44 -12.03 -2.28
N GLN A 86 -1.32 -11.20 -1.73
CA GLN A 86 -1.61 -11.19 -0.30
C GLN A 86 -3.06 -10.84 -0.03
N THR A 87 -3.54 -11.22 1.14
CA THR A 87 -4.76 -10.64 1.67
C THR A 87 -4.42 -9.33 2.38
N TRP A 88 -5.42 -8.47 2.54
CA TRP A 88 -5.22 -7.12 3.06
C TRP A 88 -6.50 -6.61 3.73
N ARG A 89 -6.36 -6.10 4.94
CA ARG A 89 -7.48 -5.54 5.68
C ARG A 89 -7.01 -4.36 6.53
N MET A 90 -7.69 -3.22 6.40
CA MET A 90 -7.43 -2.02 7.19
C MET A 90 -8.15 -2.12 8.54
N LEU A 91 -7.42 -1.93 9.62
CA LEU A 91 -7.92 -2.06 10.99
C LEU A 91 -8.13 -0.74 11.70
N MET A 92 -7.73 0.39 11.10
CA MET A 92 -7.81 1.70 11.73
C MET A 92 -9.24 2.21 11.91
N ASP A 93 -10.14 1.82 11.02
CA ASP A 93 -11.51 2.30 11.00
C ASP A 93 -12.47 1.12 11.18
N PRO A 94 -13.48 1.23 12.08
CA PRO A 94 -14.45 0.16 12.25
C PRO A 94 -15.20 -0.22 10.97
N SER A 95 -15.40 0.72 10.04
CA SER A 95 -16.08 0.43 8.77
C SER A 95 -15.28 -0.53 7.89
N THR A 96 -13.96 -0.44 7.90
CA THR A 96 -13.09 -1.35 7.15
C THR A 96 -12.75 -2.60 7.94
N ALA A 97 -12.51 -2.47 9.25
CA ALA A 97 -12.13 -3.61 10.11
C ALA A 97 -13.21 -4.70 10.15
N GLY A 98 -14.48 -4.34 9.96
CA GLY A 98 -15.59 -5.28 9.94
C GLY A 98 -15.85 -5.94 8.58
N GLU A 99 -15.17 -5.51 7.53
CA GLU A 99 -15.31 -6.11 6.20
C GLU A 99 -14.41 -7.33 6.03
N PRO A 100 -14.69 -8.20 5.04
CA PRO A 100 -13.80 -9.34 4.76
C PRO A 100 -12.43 -8.87 4.26
N PHE A 101 -11.44 -9.76 4.35
CA PHE A 101 -10.13 -9.52 3.74
C PHE A 101 -10.30 -9.29 2.25
N THR A 102 -9.53 -8.33 1.74
CA THR A 102 -9.40 -8.09 0.30
C THR A 102 -8.18 -8.84 -0.22
N THR A 103 -8.03 -8.93 -1.54
CA THR A 103 -6.84 -9.54 -2.16
C THR A 103 -6.07 -8.49 -2.95
N LEU A 104 -4.80 -8.36 -2.64
CA LEU A 104 -3.91 -7.37 -3.22
C LEU A 104 -2.78 -8.08 -3.96
N THR A 105 -2.60 -7.73 -5.24
CA THR A 105 -1.55 -8.30 -6.08
C THR A 105 -0.64 -7.20 -6.59
N TYR A 106 0.67 -7.41 -6.45
CA TYR A 106 1.71 -6.58 -7.06
C TYR A 106 2.37 -7.40 -8.16
N GLU A 107 2.51 -6.79 -9.35
CA GLU A 107 3.23 -7.39 -10.47
C GLU A 107 4.22 -6.39 -11.04
N ILE A 108 5.48 -6.83 -11.21
CA ILE A 108 6.58 -6.01 -11.69
C ILE A 108 7.10 -6.61 -12.97
N GLU A 109 7.05 -5.86 -14.08
CA GLU A 109 7.45 -6.32 -15.39
C GLU A 109 8.43 -5.33 -16.02
N ASP A 110 9.42 -5.85 -16.73
CA ASP A 110 10.34 -5.01 -17.50
C ASP A 110 9.56 -4.31 -18.64
N SER A 111 9.84 -3.02 -18.84
CA SER A 111 9.11 -2.19 -19.81
C SER A 111 10.06 -1.30 -20.62
N GLY A 112 11.24 -1.81 -20.94
CA GLY A 112 12.27 -1.08 -21.64
C GLY A 112 13.53 -0.92 -20.80
N PRO A 113 14.61 -0.36 -21.37
CA PRO A 113 15.88 -0.22 -20.64
C PRO A 113 15.75 0.62 -19.37
N GLY A 114 16.00 0.00 -18.21
CA GLY A 114 15.97 0.68 -16.92
C GLY A 114 14.60 1.07 -16.42
N VAL A 115 13.51 0.64 -17.06
CA VAL A 115 12.15 0.97 -16.69
C VAL A 115 11.35 -0.30 -16.43
N CYS A 116 10.59 -0.31 -15.33
CA CYS A 116 9.64 -1.38 -15.01
C CYS A 116 8.22 -0.82 -14.91
N ARG A 117 7.27 -1.67 -15.25
CA ARG A 117 5.85 -1.40 -15.02
C ARG A 117 5.41 -2.10 -13.74
N LEU A 118 4.88 -1.34 -12.79
CA LEU A 118 4.27 -1.88 -11.58
C LEU A 118 2.76 -1.85 -11.74
N THR A 119 2.13 -3.01 -11.61
CA THR A 119 0.67 -3.13 -11.61
C THR A 119 0.19 -3.57 -10.23
N ILE A 120 -0.75 -2.83 -9.68
CA ILE A 120 -1.47 -3.21 -8.47
C ILE A 120 -2.88 -3.60 -8.88
N THR A 121 -3.30 -4.81 -8.49
CA THR A 121 -4.67 -5.29 -8.66
C THR A 121 -5.25 -5.52 -7.27
N HIS A 122 -6.29 -4.78 -6.93
CA HIS A 122 -6.94 -4.89 -5.63
C HIS A 122 -8.36 -5.41 -5.81
N GLU A 123 -8.59 -6.65 -5.41
CA GLU A 123 -9.89 -7.31 -5.46
C GLU A 123 -10.64 -7.00 -4.16
N LEU A 124 -11.76 -6.31 -4.26
CA LEU A 124 -12.47 -5.68 -3.14
C LEU A 124 -13.90 -6.22 -2.99
N THR A 125 -14.17 -7.42 -3.46
CA THR A 125 -15.52 -8.02 -3.39
C THR A 125 -16.01 -8.07 -1.95
N GLY A 126 -17.19 -7.51 -1.70
CA GLY A 126 -17.80 -7.48 -0.37
C GLY A 126 -17.18 -6.48 0.59
N ALA A 127 -16.29 -5.59 0.11
CA ALA A 127 -15.56 -4.62 0.93
C ALA A 127 -15.71 -3.19 0.39
N PRO A 128 -16.94 -2.61 0.42
CA PRO A 128 -17.17 -1.29 -0.16
C PRO A 128 -16.46 -0.15 0.57
N ALA A 129 -16.26 -0.25 1.89
CA ALA A 129 -15.52 0.77 2.62
C ALA A 129 -14.04 0.74 2.25
N HIS A 130 -13.45 -0.45 2.11
CA HIS A 130 -12.09 -0.59 1.57
C HIS A 130 -11.98 -0.01 0.16
N ALA A 131 -12.96 -0.32 -0.71
CA ALA A 131 -12.95 0.16 -2.08
C ALA A 131 -12.93 1.69 -2.15
N ALA A 132 -13.74 2.35 -1.35
CA ALA A 132 -13.76 3.81 -1.26
C ALA A 132 -12.44 4.38 -0.74
N MET A 133 -11.88 3.76 0.29
CA MET A 133 -10.63 4.22 0.90
C MET A 133 -9.44 4.12 -0.05
N VAL A 134 -9.27 2.97 -0.71
CA VAL A 134 -8.10 2.76 -1.59
C VAL A 134 -8.21 3.50 -2.91
N GLN A 135 -9.41 3.85 -3.34
CA GLN A 135 -9.63 4.72 -4.49
C GLN A 135 -9.16 6.15 -4.20
N GLY A 136 -9.25 6.57 -2.95
CA GLY A 136 -8.86 7.90 -2.53
C GLY A 136 -9.96 8.94 -2.73
N VAL A 137 -9.72 10.12 -2.16
CA VAL A 137 -10.64 11.26 -2.26
C VAL A 137 -10.56 11.85 -3.67
N GLN A 138 -11.70 12.01 -4.31
CA GLN A 138 -11.80 12.50 -5.68
C GLN A 138 -12.09 14.01 -5.75
N ASP A 139 -12.79 14.54 -4.75
CA ASP A 139 -13.19 15.95 -4.75
C ASP A 139 -12.10 16.85 -4.21
N PRO A 140 -11.73 17.92 -4.93
CA PRO A 140 -10.77 18.89 -4.43
C PRO A 140 -11.22 19.51 -3.10
N GLY A 141 -10.33 19.53 -2.11
CA GLY A 141 -10.62 20.09 -0.80
C GLY A 141 -11.36 19.18 0.16
N ALA A 142 -11.76 17.99 -0.26
CA ALA A 142 -12.32 17.00 0.67
C ALA A 142 -11.22 16.43 1.56
N GLU A 143 -11.56 16.12 2.81
CA GLU A 143 -10.64 15.47 3.71
C GLU A 143 -10.49 13.97 3.36
N GLY A 144 -9.27 13.44 3.55
CA GLY A 144 -8.98 12.04 3.32
C GLY A 144 -7.68 11.85 2.53
N GLY A 145 -7.29 10.59 2.38
CA GLY A 145 -6.08 10.21 1.67
C GLY A 145 -6.27 10.08 0.16
N GLY A 146 -5.17 10.11 -0.57
CA GLY A 146 -5.17 9.95 -2.03
C GLY A 146 -5.24 8.51 -2.53
N GLY A 147 -5.32 7.53 -1.64
CA GLY A 147 -5.41 6.11 -1.98
C GLY A 147 -4.17 5.59 -2.70
N TRP A 148 -4.35 4.61 -3.58
CA TRP A 148 -3.24 4.03 -4.34
C TRP A 148 -2.53 5.04 -5.22
N ALA A 149 -3.25 5.99 -5.81
CA ALA A 149 -2.65 7.00 -6.68
C ALA A 149 -1.60 7.83 -5.93
N TRP A 150 -1.88 8.21 -4.69
CA TRP A 150 -0.92 8.91 -3.84
C TRP A 150 0.29 8.05 -3.52
N VAL A 151 0.05 6.82 -3.05
CA VAL A 151 1.12 5.90 -2.64
C VAL A 151 2.06 5.61 -3.81
N LEU A 152 1.51 5.33 -4.99
CA LEU A 152 2.29 5.01 -6.18
C LEU A 152 3.07 6.22 -6.70
N SER A 153 2.49 7.40 -6.66
CA SER A 153 3.17 8.63 -7.07
C SER A 153 4.37 8.93 -6.16
N ASP A 154 4.19 8.73 -4.86
CA ASP A 154 5.23 8.95 -3.87
C ASP A 154 6.35 7.92 -3.98
N LEU A 155 6.01 6.66 -4.20
CA LEU A 155 6.97 5.58 -4.48
C LEU A 155 7.82 5.90 -5.71
N LYS A 156 7.17 6.31 -6.80
CA LYS A 156 7.87 6.68 -8.04
C LYS A 156 8.84 7.82 -7.80
N SER A 157 8.42 8.85 -7.09
CA SER A 157 9.28 9.99 -6.74
C SER A 157 10.50 9.52 -5.95
N LEU A 158 10.30 8.73 -4.91
CA LEU A 158 11.38 8.22 -4.07
C LEU A 158 12.40 7.41 -4.88
N LEU A 159 11.95 6.49 -5.71
CA LEU A 159 12.85 5.61 -6.46
C LEU A 159 13.57 6.33 -7.60
N GLU A 160 12.95 7.33 -8.22
CA GLU A 160 13.55 8.05 -9.35
C GLU A 160 14.39 9.25 -8.92
N THR A 161 14.07 9.90 -7.82
CA THR A 161 14.75 11.13 -7.39
C THR A 161 15.46 11.04 -6.04
N GLY A 162 15.17 9.99 -5.27
CA GLY A 162 15.67 9.87 -3.89
C GLY A 162 14.86 10.67 -2.87
N LYS A 163 13.79 11.35 -3.30
CA LYS A 163 12.94 12.19 -2.43
C LYS A 163 11.47 11.84 -2.60
N THR A 164 10.74 11.88 -1.49
CA THR A 164 9.29 11.76 -1.52
C THR A 164 8.63 13.09 -1.89
N LEU A 165 7.34 13.06 -2.21
CA LEU A 165 6.59 14.26 -2.56
C LEU A 165 6.41 15.20 -1.37
N SER A 166 6.40 14.65 -0.15
CA SER A 166 6.27 15.42 1.08
C SER A 166 7.60 15.91 1.65
N ALA A 167 8.74 15.48 1.07
CA ALA A 167 10.06 15.92 1.51
C ALA A 167 10.32 17.38 1.05
N ALA A 168 10.78 18.16 1.99
CA ALA A 168 11.17 19.55 1.70
C ALA A 168 12.52 19.62 0.95
#